data_1ac4db0ec0ee0d697e77779508116bfe
#
_entry.id   1ac4db0ec0ee0d697e77779508116bfe
#
_cell.length_a   1.000
_cell.length_b   1.000
_cell.length_c   1.000
_cell.angle_alpha   90.00
_cell.angle_beta   90.00
_cell.angle_gamma   90.00
#
_symmetry.space_group_name_H-M   'P 1'
#
loop_
_entity.id
_entity.type
_entity.pdbx_description
1 polymer ?
#
loop_
_entity_poly.entity_id
_entity_poly.type
_entity_poly.pdbx_seq_one_letter_code
_entity_poly.pdbx_strand_id
1 'polypeptide(L)'
;MIDFLTTARTRLLSGRLLVGRAVALSFGRGVASLLSAAWVILVARRLPLEQFGEFSVALALIIILTSLSDFGLQFILARDVVDTGRIRREVLDAVIRRRLLLAAGFALLMVVLYVIATHDQNLAVPLVFSLSIVGAGFYNPTVTGYRATGNIRLEVISEIGSRAVVLVAGGVWLLAGGGLLAVAVAYSAVGLGVGVIDYAFVRGKSVAEAAGLPRPSLSLRAAAPFMLASTVGAVYTRVDNYLVALLRGSAAAGIYGASYRFQDMNLLLPSALGQLALSEAAGQEPATRLSTGKRVAAQSVLLALGPALVFSIFAQPLLTFLFGAAYAVAAPVVIVLMISTLPGAAAIALQGLTGVTDPRRFAAATAGSLVLNVVANLILIPPFAGLGAAWANVISQTFLAAAYYWALWRKTGELRASLSA
;
A
#
# COMPACT_ATOMS: atom_id res chain seq x y z
N MET A 1 21.92 -38.17 -18.18
CA MET A 1 22.89 -37.23 -17.58
C MET A 1 22.83 -35.85 -18.23
N ILE A 2 22.76 -35.74 -19.58
CA ILE A 2 22.66 -34.45 -20.30
C ILE A 2 21.34 -33.73 -20.01
N ASP A 3 20.21 -34.43 -19.97
CA ASP A 3 18.89 -33.86 -19.66
C ASP A 3 18.75 -33.36 -18.20
N PHE A 4 19.41 -34.04 -17.26
CA PHE A 4 19.44 -33.59 -15.87
C PHE A 4 20.26 -32.30 -15.70
N LEU A 5 21.37 -32.17 -16.40
CA LEU A 5 22.22 -30.97 -16.37
C LEU A 5 21.54 -29.78 -17.07
N THR A 6 20.82 -30.02 -18.18
CA THR A 6 20.05 -28.96 -18.87
C THR A 6 18.86 -28.50 -18.02
N THR A 7 18.14 -29.41 -17.35
CA THR A 7 17.03 -29.07 -16.46
C THR A 7 17.51 -28.35 -15.20
N ALA A 8 18.64 -28.78 -14.62
CA ALA A 8 19.25 -28.08 -13.47
C ALA A 8 19.76 -26.67 -13.85
N ARG A 9 20.38 -26.54 -15.03
CA ARG A 9 20.85 -25.24 -15.53
C ARG A 9 19.71 -24.28 -15.86
N THR A 10 18.61 -24.75 -16.44
CA THR A 10 17.41 -23.93 -16.70
C THR A 10 16.72 -23.50 -15.39
N ARG A 11 16.64 -24.35 -14.37
CA ARG A 11 16.12 -24.01 -13.04
C ARG A 11 17.01 -23.00 -12.32
N LEU A 12 18.32 -23.13 -12.38
CA LEU A 12 19.27 -22.17 -11.79
C LEU A 12 19.26 -20.82 -12.50
N LEU A 13 19.14 -20.82 -13.84
CA LEU A 13 19.03 -19.59 -14.62
C LEU A 13 17.67 -18.90 -14.39
N SER A 14 16.58 -19.66 -14.31
CA SER A 14 15.26 -19.11 -13.98
C SER A 14 15.20 -18.56 -12.57
N GLY A 15 15.84 -19.22 -11.60
CA GLY A 15 15.96 -18.72 -10.22
C GLY A 15 16.75 -17.40 -10.13
N ARG A 16 17.90 -17.30 -10.82
CA ARG A 16 18.70 -16.06 -10.87
C ARG A 16 17.96 -14.91 -11.57
N LEU A 17 17.22 -15.20 -12.63
CA LEU A 17 16.39 -14.21 -13.33
C LEU A 17 15.22 -13.72 -12.45
N LEU A 18 14.61 -14.60 -11.68
CA LEU A 18 13.53 -14.24 -10.73
C LEU A 18 14.07 -13.36 -9.60
N VAL A 19 15.22 -13.71 -9.01
CA VAL A 19 15.88 -12.91 -7.98
C VAL A 19 16.28 -11.54 -8.54
N GLY A 20 16.90 -11.49 -9.73
CA GLY A 20 17.27 -10.23 -10.37
C GLY A 20 16.06 -9.32 -10.64
N ARG A 21 14.93 -9.90 -11.06
CA ARG A 21 13.66 -9.18 -11.26
C ARG A 21 13.08 -8.66 -9.93
N ALA A 22 13.09 -9.47 -8.88
CA ALA A 22 12.62 -9.08 -7.56
C ALA A 22 13.46 -7.95 -6.96
N VAL A 23 14.80 -8.03 -7.11
CA VAL A 23 15.73 -6.96 -6.68
C VAL A 23 15.49 -5.67 -7.46
N ALA A 24 15.34 -5.73 -8.78
CA ALA A 24 15.08 -4.56 -9.62
C ALA A 24 13.75 -3.90 -9.25
N LEU A 25 12.69 -4.69 -8.99
CA LEU A 25 11.38 -4.18 -8.56
C LEU A 25 11.47 -3.53 -7.16
N SER A 26 12.15 -4.18 -6.22
CA SER A 26 12.34 -3.65 -4.86
C SER A 26 13.15 -2.35 -4.87
N PHE A 27 14.22 -2.28 -5.67
CA PHE A 27 14.99 -1.08 -5.85
C PHE A 27 14.19 0.05 -6.50
N GLY A 28 13.42 -0.26 -7.57
CA GLY A 28 12.55 0.72 -8.23
C GLY A 28 11.50 1.29 -7.29
N ARG A 29 10.85 0.45 -6.48
CA ARG A 29 9.90 0.87 -5.45
C ARG A 29 10.57 1.69 -4.35
N GLY A 30 11.79 1.36 -3.95
CA GLY A 30 12.57 2.15 -3.02
C GLY A 30 12.81 3.58 -3.54
N VAL A 31 13.25 3.72 -4.79
CA VAL A 31 13.43 5.03 -5.45
C VAL A 31 12.11 5.79 -5.54
N ALA A 32 11.02 5.15 -5.96
CA ALA A 32 9.70 5.76 -6.01
C ALA A 32 9.21 6.23 -4.63
N SER A 33 9.48 5.46 -3.58
CA SER A 33 9.16 5.82 -2.20
C SER A 33 9.96 7.04 -1.72
N LEU A 34 11.25 7.13 -2.06
CA LEU A 34 12.08 8.29 -1.75
C LEU A 34 11.60 9.56 -2.47
N LEU A 35 11.23 9.46 -3.75
CA LEU A 35 10.63 10.58 -4.49
C LEU A 35 9.30 11.02 -3.88
N SER A 36 8.47 10.06 -3.47
CA SER A 36 7.21 10.35 -2.76
C SER A 36 7.45 11.02 -1.41
N ALA A 37 8.46 10.59 -0.66
CA ALA A 37 8.84 11.22 0.61
C ALA A 37 9.35 12.65 0.39
N ALA A 38 10.21 12.87 -0.60
CA ALA A 38 10.70 14.20 -0.98
C ALA A 38 9.55 15.14 -1.36
N TRP A 39 8.56 14.64 -2.13
CA TRP A 39 7.35 15.39 -2.45
C TRP A 39 6.58 15.81 -1.19
N VAL A 40 6.31 14.86 -0.29
CA VAL A 40 5.58 15.15 0.95
C VAL A 40 6.32 16.13 1.84
N ILE A 41 7.65 16.01 1.95
CA ILE A 41 8.50 16.95 2.69
C ILE A 41 8.42 18.36 2.08
N LEU A 42 8.48 18.47 0.75
CA LEU A 42 8.37 19.75 0.06
C LEU A 42 7.01 20.40 0.31
N VAL A 43 5.92 19.64 0.21
CA VAL A 43 4.55 20.12 0.51
C VAL A 43 4.45 20.59 1.97
N ALA A 44 4.94 19.80 2.93
CA ALA A 44 4.91 20.16 4.34
C ALA A 44 5.72 21.43 4.69
N ARG A 45 6.80 21.68 3.95
CA ARG A 45 7.62 22.89 4.14
C ARG A 45 7.05 24.16 3.54
N ARG A 46 6.19 24.01 2.54
CA ARG A 46 5.66 25.15 1.76
C ARG A 46 4.23 25.53 2.14
N LEU A 47 3.45 24.58 2.63
CA LEU A 47 2.08 24.83 3.04
C LEU A 47 2.00 25.09 4.56
N PRO A 48 1.04 25.91 5.01
CA PRO A 48 0.64 25.98 6.41
C PRO A 48 0.29 24.60 6.96
N LEU A 49 0.46 24.39 8.26
CA LEU A 49 0.25 23.11 8.93
C LEU A 49 -1.15 22.55 8.70
N GLU A 50 -2.18 23.40 8.70
CA GLU A 50 -3.57 22.99 8.41
C GLU A 50 -3.73 22.47 6.98
N GLN A 51 -3.22 23.21 5.98
CA GLN A 51 -3.29 22.77 4.58
C GLN A 51 -2.47 21.50 4.33
N PHE A 52 -1.35 21.31 5.02
CA PHE A 52 -0.63 20.03 4.97
C PHE A 52 -1.43 18.90 5.62
N GLY A 53 -2.20 19.18 6.65
CA GLY A 53 -3.15 18.24 7.25
C GLY A 53 -4.24 17.84 6.26
N GLU A 54 -4.84 18.80 5.59
CA GLU A 54 -5.83 18.58 4.53
C GLU A 54 -5.27 17.73 3.38
N PHE A 55 -4.03 18.02 2.95
CA PHE A 55 -3.31 17.17 1.99
C PHE A 55 -3.13 15.73 2.51
N SER A 56 -2.78 15.57 3.78
CA SER A 56 -2.60 14.26 4.41
C SER A 56 -3.90 13.46 4.46
N VAL A 57 -5.03 14.13 4.77
CA VAL A 57 -6.39 13.54 4.71
C VAL A 57 -6.74 13.13 3.28
N ALA A 58 -6.49 14.01 2.31
CA ALA A 58 -6.74 13.69 0.90
C ALA A 58 -5.97 12.44 0.46
N LEU A 59 -4.69 12.33 0.80
CA LEU A 59 -3.88 11.14 0.49
C LEU A 59 -4.42 9.88 1.16
N ALA A 60 -4.85 9.96 2.43
CA ALA A 60 -5.44 8.83 3.14
C ALA A 60 -6.74 8.36 2.45
N LEU A 61 -7.62 9.28 2.11
CA LEU A 61 -8.86 8.98 1.40
C LEU A 61 -8.63 8.43 0.00
N ILE A 62 -7.67 8.98 -0.77
CA ILE A 62 -7.29 8.45 -2.09
C ILE A 62 -6.87 6.99 -1.98
N ILE A 63 -6.02 6.63 -1.02
CA ILE A 63 -5.55 5.25 -0.84
C ILE A 63 -6.71 4.31 -0.49
N ILE A 64 -7.55 4.68 0.47
CA ILE A 64 -8.70 3.88 0.91
C ILE A 64 -9.69 3.71 -0.23
N LEU A 65 -10.14 4.81 -0.84
CA LEU A 65 -11.20 4.80 -1.84
C LEU A 65 -10.77 4.22 -3.18
N THR A 66 -9.49 4.37 -3.54
CA THR A 66 -8.91 3.69 -4.71
C THR A 66 -8.91 2.17 -4.50
N SER A 67 -8.59 1.69 -3.30
CA SER A 67 -8.65 0.26 -3.00
C SER A 67 -10.08 -0.27 -3.03
N LEU A 68 -11.05 0.49 -2.50
CA LEU A 68 -12.48 0.17 -2.60
C LEU A 68 -12.96 0.15 -4.06
N SER A 69 -12.56 1.13 -4.87
CA SER A 69 -12.97 1.23 -6.28
C SER A 69 -12.44 0.10 -7.16
N ASP A 70 -11.38 -0.58 -6.71
CA ASP A 70 -10.84 -1.75 -7.42
C ASP A 70 -11.81 -2.93 -7.41
N PHE A 71 -12.54 -3.11 -6.33
CA PHE A 71 -13.51 -4.20 -6.13
C PHE A 71 -12.97 -5.59 -6.52
N GLY A 72 -11.65 -5.81 -6.42
CA GLY A 72 -10.98 -7.06 -6.79
C GLY A 72 -10.87 -7.32 -8.30
N LEU A 73 -11.22 -6.36 -9.14
CA LEU A 73 -11.19 -6.50 -10.61
C LEU A 73 -9.77 -6.74 -11.15
N GLN A 74 -8.74 -6.22 -10.49
CA GLN A 74 -7.35 -6.48 -10.84
C GLN A 74 -6.97 -7.96 -10.72
N PHE A 75 -7.55 -8.72 -9.79
CA PHE A 75 -7.30 -10.15 -9.66
C PHE A 75 -7.90 -10.94 -10.82
N ILE A 76 -9.06 -10.51 -11.32
CA ILE A 76 -9.68 -11.12 -12.50
C ILE A 76 -8.80 -10.92 -13.73
N LEU A 77 -8.28 -9.69 -13.93
CA LEU A 77 -7.36 -9.39 -15.02
C LEU A 77 -6.04 -10.17 -14.87
N ALA A 78 -5.46 -10.20 -13.68
CA ALA A 78 -4.22 -10.95 -13.42
C ALA A 78 -4.38 -12.43 -13.73
N ARG A 79 -5.49 -13.04 -13.29
CA ARG A 79 -5.81 -14.43 -13.56
C ARG A 79 -5.98 -14.71 -15.06
N ASP A 80 -6.72 -13.85 -15.76
CA ASP A 80 -6.90 -13.97 -17.20
C ASP A 80 -5.56 -13.94 -17.97
N VAL A 81 -4.66 -13.04 -17.57
CA VAL A 81 -3.32 -12.95 -18.18
C VAL A 81 -2.47 -14.18 -17.84
N VAL A 82 -2.55 -14.71 -16.63
CA VAL A 82 -1.83 -15.95 -16.24
C VAL A 82 -2.37 -17.15 -17.04
N ASP A 83 -3.68 -17.28 -17.17
CA ASP A 83 -4.33 -18.41 -17.87
C ASP A 83 -4.06 -18.36 -19.39
N THR A 84 -3.95 -17.17 -19.99
CA THR A 84 -3.82 -16.98 -21.45
C THR A 84 -2.40 -16.62 -21.91
N GLY A 85 -1.52 -16.23 -21.00
CA GLY A 85 -0.17 -15.71 -21.29
C GLY A 85 -0.15 -14.33 -21.98
N ARG A 86 -1.29 -13.67 -22.14
CA ARG A 86 -1.46 -12.43 -22.92
C ARG A 86 -2.45 -11.48 -22.26
N ILE A 87 -2.32 -10.17 -22.56
CA ILE A 87 -3.33 -9.18 -22.18
C ILE A 87 -4.38 -9.12 -23.30
N ARG A 88 -5.60 -9.56 -23.01
CA ARG A 88 -6.72 -9.43 -23.94
C ARG A 88 -7.34 -8.06 -23.85
N ARG A 89 -7.44 -7.36 -24.99
CA ARG A 89 -7.96 -5.98 -25.08
C ARG A 89 -9.38 -5.87 -24.51
N GLU A 90 -10.26 -6.79 -24.89
CA GLU A 90 -11.65 -6.82 -24.43
C GLU A 90 -11.78 -6.95 -22.90
N VAL A 91 -10.90 -7.75 -22.26
CA VAL A 91 -10.90 -7.93 -20.80
C VAL A 91 -10.35 -6.70 -20.12
N LEU A 92 -9.24 -6.14 -20.63
CA LEU A 92 -8.65 -4.89 -20.13
C LEU A 92 -9.66 -3.74 -20.17
N ASP A 93 -10.27 -3.51 -21.35
CA ASP A 93 -11.24 -2.42 -21.56
C ASP A 93 -12.49 -2.61 -20.68
N ALA A 94 -12.95 -3.85 -20.48
CA ALA A 94 -14.09 -4.14 -19.63
C ALA A 94 -13.80 -3.94 -18.15
N VAL A 95 -12.59 -4.31 -17.68
CA VAL A 95 -12.12 -4.06 -16.31
C VAL A 95 -12.01 -2.56 -16.06
N ILE A 96 -11.35 -1.83 -16.95
CA ILE A 96 -11.17 -0.37 -16.81
C ILE A 96 -12.53 0.34 -16.82
N ARG A 97 -13.43 0.03 -17.74
CA ARG A 97 -14.75 0.66 -17.80
C ARG A 97 -15.54 0.48 -16.49
N ARG A 98 -15.57 -0.74 -15.95
CA ARG A 98 -16.25 -1.00 -14.66
C ARG A 98 -15.58 -0.26 -13.51
N ARG A 99 -14.27 -0.24 -13.50
CA ARG A 99 -13.49 0.44 -12.48
C ARG A 99 -13.70 1.96 -12.51
N LEU A 100 -13.78 2.57 -13.70
CA LEU A 100 -14.08 4.01 -13.85
C LEU A 100 -15.47 4.36 -13.34
N LEU A 101 -16.47 3.50 -13.58
CA LEU A 101 -17.83 3.70 -13.03
C LEU A 101 -17.81 3.68 -11.50
N LEU A 102 -17.12 2.71 -10.90
CA LEU A 102 -16.94 2.66 -9.45
C LEU A 102 -16.12 3.85 -8.93
N ALA A 103 -15.03 4.20 -9.61
CA ALA A 103 -14.18 5.33 -9.26
C ALA A 103 -14.94 6.65 -9.23
N ALA A 104 -15.89 6.88 -10.16
CA ALA A 104 -16.73 8.07 -10.16
C ALA A 104 -17.59 8.17 -8.89
N GLY A 105 -18.21 7.08 -8.44
CA GLY A 105 -18.96 7.05 -7.18
C GLY A 105 -18.08 7.29 -5.96
N PHE A 106 -16.90 6.67 -5.91
CA PHE A 106 -15.95 6.87 -4.82
C PHE A 106 -15.27 8.23 -4.85
N ALA A 107 -15.13 8.87 -6.01
CA ALA A 107 -14.68 10.25 -6.13
C ALA A 107 -15.66 11.22 -5.46
N LEU A 108 -16.97 11.04 -5.66
CA LEU A 108 -18.00 11.81 -4.97
C LEU A 108 -17.97 11.57 -3.46
N LEU A 109 -17.84 10.30 -3.04
CA LEU A 109 -17.70 9.95 -1.63
C LEU A 109 -16.47 10.59 -1.00
N MET A 110 -15.35 10.70 -1.73
CA MET A 110 -14.15 11.39 -1.27
C MET A 110 -14.43 12.84 -0.91
N VAL A 111 -15.16 13.57 -1.76
CA VAL A 111 -15.51 14.98 -1.49
C VAL A 111 -16.29 15.09 -0.18
N VAL A 112 -17.29 14.24 0.00
CA VAL A 112 -18.11 14.23 1.23
C VAL A 112 -17.26 13.93 2.47
N LEU A 113 -16.47 12.87 2.44
CA LEU A 113 -15.64 12.47 3.58
C LEU A 113 -14.54 13.50 3.89
N TYR A 114 -13.98 14.14 2.87
CA TYR A 114 -12.99 15.19 3.04
C TYR A 114 -13.59 16.41 3.76
N VAL A 115 -14.73 16.90 3.30
CA VAL A 115 -15.43 18.06 3.92
C VAL A 115 -15.82 17.74 5.36
N ILE A 116 -16.32 16.53 5.63
CA ILE A 116 -16.65 16.10 7.00
C ILE A 116 -15.43 16.11 7.91
N ALA A 117 -14.26 15.68 7.42
CA ALA A 117 -13.06 15.57 8.26
C ALA A 117 -12.33 16.91 8.45
N THR A 118 -12.31 17.77 7.42
CA THR A 118 -11.55 19.03 7.41
C THR A 118 -12.39 20.24 7.80
N HIS A 119 -13.73 20.12 7.72
CA HIS A 119 -14.68 21.21 7.85
C HIS A 119 -14.44 22.37 6.87
N ASP A 120 -13.62 22.14 5.82
CA ASP A 120 -13.38 23.11 4.78
C ASP A 120 -14.53 23.11 3.77
N GLN A 121 -15.11 24.29 3.52
CA GLN A 121 -16.19 24.48 2.57
C GLN A 121 -15.70 24.68 1.13
N ASN A 122 -14.40 24.79 0.92
CA ASN A 122 -13.81 24.91 -0.41
C ASN A 122 -13.81 23.57 -1.15
N LEU A 123 -14.82 23.32 -1.95
CA LEU A 123 -14.97 22.07 -2.70
C LEU A 123 -13.95 21.90 -3.83
N ALA A 124 -13.23 22.95 -4.23
CA ALA A 124 -12.27 22.86 -5.35
C ALA A 124 -11.13 21.86 -5.04
N VAL A 125 -10.60 21.88 -3.81
CA VAL A 125 -9.51 21.00 -3.40
C VAL A 125 -9.90 19.52 -3.44
N PRO A 126 -10.97 19.07 -2.73
CA PRO A 126 -11.35 17.67 -2.76
C PRO A 126 -11.87 17.20 -4.12
N LEU A 127 -12.53 18.06 -4.90
CA LEU A 127 -12.96 17.74 -6.28
C LEU A 127 -11.75 17.44 -7.16
N VAL A 128 -10.71 18.26 -7.09
CA VAL A 128 -9.49 18.02 -7.87
C VAL A 128 -8.76 16.77 -7.39
N PHE A 129 -8.58 16.58 -6.07
CA PHE A 129 -7.96 15.35 -5.54
C PHE A 129 -8.74 14.09 -5.91
N SER A 130 -10.07 14.15 -6.01
CA SER A 130 -10.90 13.00 -6.36
C SER A 130 -10.62 12.45 -7.76
N LEU A 131 -10.11 13.28 -8.68
CA LEU A 131 -9.67 12.84 -10.02
C LEU A 131 -8.51 11.84 -9.95
N SER A 132 -7.74 11.81 -8.84
CA SER A 132 -6.71 10.80 -8.63
C SER A 132 -7.28 9.39 -8.51
N ILE A 133 -8.51 9.23 -7.97
CA ILE A 133 -9.20 7.94 -7.91
C ILE A 133 -9.56 7.46 -9.32
N VAL A 134 -9.97 8.39 -10.17
CA VAL A 134 -10.26 8.11 -11.59
C VAL A 134 -8.96 7.74 -12.33
N GLY A 135 -7.87 8.49 -12.12
CA GLY A 135 -6.54 8.17 -12.65
C GLY A 135 -6.04 6.78 -12.25
N ALA A 136 -6.23 6.41 -10.99
CA ALA A 136 -5.90 5.08 -10.51
C ALA A 136 -6.79 3.98 -11.14
N GLY A 137 -7.97 4.33 -11.63
CA GLY A 137 -8.84 3.44 -12.41
C GLY A 137 -8.21 2.97 -13.72
N PHE A 138 -7.39 3.79 -14.35
CA PHE A 138 -6.57 3.42 -15.51
C PHE A 138 -5.26 2.77 -15.11
N TYR A 139 -4.53 3.37 -14.15
CA TYR A 139 -3.17 2.99 -13.79
C TYR A 139 -3.07 1.57 -13.21
N ASN A 140 -3.87 1.23 -12.20
CA ASN A 140 -3.71 -0.03 -11.48
C ASN A 140 -3.96 -1.29 -12.33
N PRO A 141 -4.98 -1.35 -13.25
CA PRO A 141 -5.13 -2.48 -14.15
C PRO A 141 -3.95 -2.63 -15.12
N THR A 142 -3.40 -1.53 -15.61
CA THR A 142 -2.25 -1.57 -16.53
C THR A 142 -0.98 -2.07 -15.86
N VAL A 143 -0.71 -1.62 -14.64
CA VAL A 143 0.40 -2.13 -13.80
C VAL A 143 0.21 -3.61 -13.50
N THR A 144 -1.02 -4.07 -13.22
CA THR A 144 -1.32 -5.49 -13.06
C THR A 144 -1.02 -6.28 -14.33
N GLY A 145 -1.34 -5.73 -15.49
CA GLY A 145 -0.97 -6.30 -16.79
C GLY A 145 0.55 -6.41 -16.97
N TYR A 146 1.32 -5.38 -16.61
CA TYR A 146 2.79 -5.42 -16.64
C TYR A 146 3.35 -6.54 -15.75
N ARG A 147 2.85 -6.68 -14.53
CA ARG A 147 3.26 -7.74 -13.59
C ARG A 147 2.96 -9.12 -14.13
N ALA A 148 1.73 -9.34 -14.60
CA ALA A 148 1.27 -10.63 -15.07
C ALA A 148 2.00 -11.09 -16.35
N THR A 149 2.42 -10.16 -17.20
CA THR A 149 3.27 -10.44 -18.39
C THR A 149 4.76 -10.48 -18.09
N GLY A 150 5.17 -10.25 -16.83
CA GLY A 150 6.59 -10.20 -16.41
C GLY A 150 7.35 -8.97 -16.91
N ASN A 151 6.67 -7.91 -17.37
CA ASN A 151 7.29 -6.70 -17.88
C ASN A 151 7.59 -5.68 -16.76
N ILE A 152 8.44 -6.09 -15.82
CA ILE A 152 8.78 -5.32 -14.61
C ILE A 152 9.41 -3.96 -14.94
N ARG A 153 10.14 -3.86 -16.06
CA ARG A 153 10.79 -2.59 -16.46
C ARG A 153 9.77 -1.47 -16.69
N LEU A 154 8.67 -1.76 -17.37
CA LEU A 154 7.62 -0.77 -17.62
C LEU A 154 6.90 -0.37 -16.32
N GLU A 155 6.64 -1.32 -15.43
CA GLU A 155 6.10 -1.02 -14.10
C GLU A 155 7.01 -0.02 -13.35
N VAL A 156 8.31 -0.31 -13.27
CA VAL A 156 9.26 0.52 -12.54
C VAL A 156 9.42 1.90 -13.19
N ILE A 157 9.49 1.97 -14.52
CA ILE A 157 9.60 3.26 -15.24
C ILE A 157 8.35 4.11 -15.01
N SER A 158 7.17 3.53 -15.10
CA SER A 158 5.90 4.24 -14.87
C SER A 158 5.79 4.72 -13.43
N GLU A 159 6.14 3.89 -12.44
CA GLU A 159 6.07 4.24 -11.02
C GLU A 159 7.08 5.35 -10.66
N ILE A 160 8.35 5.22 -11.04
CA ILE A 160 9.38 6.25 -10.80
C ILE A 160 9.05 7.52 -11.59
N GLY A 161 8.67 7.38 -12.87
CA GLY A 161 8.35 8.51 -13.74
C GLY A 161 7.20 9.35 -13.19
N SER A 162 6.11 8.71 -12.75
CA SER A 162 4.97 9.43 -12.16
C SER A 162 5.38 10.22 -10.91
N ARG A 163 6.19 9.62 -10.01
CA ARG A 163 6.64 10.29 -8.78
C ARG A 163 7.62 11.44 -9.09
N ALA A 164 8.51 11.25 -10.05
CA ALA A 164 9.44 12.29 -10.48
C ALA A 164 8.69 13.47 -11.10
N VAL A 165 7.70 13.23 -11.97
CA VAL A 165 6.90 14.29 -12.58
C VAL A 165 6.08 15.06 -11.54
N VAL A 166 5.45 14.38 -10.57
CA VAL A 166 4.75 15.04 -9.45
C VAL A 166 5.71 15.91 -8.65
N LEU A 167 6.90 15.40 -8.32
CA LEU A 167 7.89 16.14 -7.53
C LEU A 167 8.39 17.38 -8.30
N VAL A 168 8.72 17.25 -9.59
CA VAL A 168 9.27 18.36 -10.38
C VAL A 168 8.18 19.36 -10.73
N ALA A 169 7.10 18.95 -11.38
CA ALA A 169 6.05 19.86 -11.83
C ALA A 169 5.30 20.50 -10.65
N GLY A 170 4.92 19.69 -9.66
CA GLY A 170 4.27 20.18 -8.45
C GLY A 170 5.22 21.03 -7.59
N GLY A 171 6.50 20.66 -7.54
CA GLY A 171 7.53 21.41 -6.85
C GLY A 171 7.76 22.80 -7.45
N VAL A 172 7.89 22.90 -8.76
CA VAL A 172 8.01 24.20 -9.45
C VAL A 172 6.80 25.07 -9.14
N TRP A 173 5.59 24.51 -9.20
CA TRP A 173 4.38 25.28 -8.91
C TRP A 173 4.28 25.73 -7.44
N LEU A 174 4.66 24.88 -6.49
CA LEU A 174 4.74 25.25 -5.07
C LEU A 174 5.80 26.33 -4.82
N LEU A 175 6.96 26.25 -5.48
CA LEU A 175 8.02 27.26 -5.37
C LEU A 175 7.59 28.61 -5.96
N ALA A 176 6.68 28.60 -6.96
CA ALA A 176 6.06 29.79 -7.54
C ALA A 176 4.92 30.37 -6.68
N GLY A 177 4.70 29.87 -5.46
CA GLY A 177 3.68 30.39 -4.55
C GLY A 177 2.33 29.67 -4.64
N GLY A 178 2.24 28.52 -5.33
CA GLY A 178 1.04 27.72 -5.41
C GLY A 178 0.66 27.14 -4.03
N GLY A 179 -0.65 27.24 -3.69
CA GLY A 179 -1.20 26.66 -2.45
C GLY A 179 -1.66 25.20 -2.62
N LEU A 180 -2.51 24.75 -1.70
CA LEU A 180 -3.02 23.38 -1.67
C LEU A 180 -3.73 22.95 -2.95
N LEU A 181 -4.46 23.87 -3.60
CA LEU A 181 -5.10 23.59 -4.91
C LEU A 181 -4.07 23.24 -6.00
N ALA A 182 -2.92 23.93 -6.01
CA ALA A 182 -1.83 23.62 -6.95
C ALA A 182 -1.26 22.22 -6.71
N VAL A 183 -1.11 21.84 -5.43
CA VAL A 183 -0.71 20.48 -5.03
C VAL A 183 -1.73 19.45 -5.54
N ALA A 184 -3.01 19.72 -5.35
CA ALA A 184 -4.10 18.84 -5.79
C ALA A 184 -4.09 18.66 -7.32
N VAL A 185 -3.95 19.78 -8.08
CA VAL A 185 -3.88 19.74 -9.54
C VAL A 185 -2.66 18.97 -10.02
N ALA A 186 -1.47 19.26 -9.50
CA ALA A 186 -0.24 18.55 -9.89
C ALA A 186 -0.35 17.05 -9.64
N TYR A 187 -0.82 16.67 -8.45
CA TYR A 187 -0.95 15.26 -8.06
C TYR A 187 -1.96 14.51 -8.94
N SER A 188 -3.13 15.11 -9.14
CA SER A 188 -4.23 14.48 -9.88
C SER A 188 -4.00 14.47 -11.40
N ALA A 189 -3.49 15.56 -11.96
CA ALA A 189 -3.19 15.64 -13.39
C ALA A 189 -2.12 14.63 -13.80
N VAL A 190 -1.06 14.49 -13.00
CA VAL A 190 -0.02 13.49 -13.27
C VAL A 190 -0.57 12.09 -13.10
N GLY A 191 -1.32 11.81 -12.02
CA GLY A 191 -1.93 10.49 -11.81
C GLY A 191 -2.87 10.08 -12.94
N LEU A 192 -3.72 11.00 -13.41
CA LEU A 192 -4.62 10.76 -14.52
C LEU A 192 -3.85 10.63 -15.86
N GLY A 193 -2.91 11.54 -16.12
CA GLY A 193 -2.12 11.54 -17.37
C GLY A 193 -1.31 10.26 -17.53
N VAL A 194 -0.57 9.86 -16.48
CA VAL A 194 0.20 8.61 -16.50
C VAL A 194 -0.71 7.41 -16.65
N GLY A 195 -1.84 7.37 -15.91
CA GLY A 195 -2.81 6.27 -16.03
C GLY A 195 -3.35 6.12 -17.46
N VAL A 196 -3.72 7.22 -18.13
CA VAL A 196 -4.22 7.21 -19.51
C VAL A 196 -3.12 6.81 -20.51
N ILE A 197 -1.89 7.33 -20.35
CA ILE A 197 -0.75 7.00 -21.20
C ILE A 197 -0.41 5.51 -21.09
N ASP A 198 -0.30 4.97 -19.88
CA ASP A 198 -0.04 3.55 -19.63
C ASP A 198 -1.15 2.67 -20.22
N TYR A 199 -2.40 3.07 -20.04
CA TYR A 199 -3.53 2.35 -20.64
C TYR A 199 -3.44 2.34 -22.16
N ALA A 200 -3.23 3.48 -22.80
CA ALA A 200 -3.12 3.57 -24.25
C ALA A 200 -1.97 2.69 -24.79
N PHE A 201 -0.83 2.69 -24.08
CA PHE A 201 0.33 1.88 -24.44
C PHE A 201 0.04 0.37 -24.31
N VAL A 202 -0.53 -0.07 -23.17
CA VAL A 202 -0.86 -1.48 -22.94
C VAL A 202 -1.96 -1.94 -23.90
N ARG A 203 -2.97 -1.11 -24.10
CA ARG A 203 -4.05 -1.40 -25.06
C ARG A 203 -3.53 -1.56 -26.49
N GLY A 204 -2.58 -0.74 -26.89
CA GLY A 204 -1.92 -0.87 -28.22
C GLY A 204 -1.16 -2.18 -28.39
N LYS A 205 -0.63 -2.75 -27.32
CA LYS A 205 0.11 -4.03 -27.32
C LYS A 205 -0.74 -5.24 -26.97
N SER A 206 -1.99 -5.04 -26.56
CA SER A 206 -2.92 -6.13 -26.22
C SER A 206 -3.46 -6.83 -27.46
N VAL A 207 -3.79 -8.11 -27.32
CA VAL A 207 -4.36 -8.91 -28.41
C VAL A 207 -5.83 -8.54 -28.61
N ALA A 208 -6.23 -8.26 -29.85
CA ALA A 208 -7.57 -7.77 -30.17
C ALA A 208 -8.65 -8.82 -29.90
N GLU A 209 -8.39 -10.07 -30.25
CA GLU A 209 -9.32 -11.18 -30.05
C GLU A 209 -8.53 -12.48 -29.82
N ALA A 210 -8.90 -13.23 -28.78
CA ALA A 210 -8.44 -14.60 -28.59
C ALA A 210 -9.61 -15.52 -28.98
N ALA A 211 -9.74 -15.79 -30.29
CA ALA A 211 -10.79 -16.66 -30.80
C ALA A 211 -10.81 -17.99 -30.03
N GLY A 212 -11.98 -18.36 -29.50
CA GLY A 212 -12.21 -19.65 -28.84
C GLY A 212 -11.92 -19.67 -27.33
N LEU A 213 -11.40 -18.61 -26.70
CA LEU A 213 -11.24 -18.58 -25.25
C LEU A 213 -12.48 -17.99 -24.55
N PRO A 214 -12.97 -18.63 -23.46
CA PRO A 214 -14.11 -18.12 -22.72
C PRO A 214 -13.79 -16.75 -22.10
N ARG A 215 -14.76 -15.84 -22.10
CA ARG A 215 -14.64 -14.55 -21.43
C ARG A 215 -14.67 -14.77 -19.92
N PRO A 216 -13.73 -14.20 -19.14
CA PRO A 216 -13.79 -14.31 -17.70
C PRO A 216 -15.05 -13.64 -17.17
N SER A 217 -15.68 -14.25 -16.18
CA SER A 217 -16.80 -13.61 -15.49
C SER A 217 -16.29 -12.42 -14.71
N LEU A 218 -16.66 -11.21 -15.11
CA LEU A 218 -16.38 -9.97 -14.37
C LEU A 218 -17.42 -9.76 -13.25
N SER A 219 -17.90 -10.81 -12.62
CA SER A 219 -18.87 -10.73 -11.53
C SER A 219 -18.24 -10.08 -10.30
N LEU A 220 -18.81 -8.95 -9.85
CA LEU A 220 -18.39 -8.30 -8.61
C LEU A 220 -18.55 -9.22 -7.39
N ARG A 221 -19.53 -10.14 -7.42
CA ARG A 221 -19.72 -11.12 -6.35
C ARG A 221 -18.55 -12.11 -6.27
N ALA A 222 -17.99 -12.53 -7.40
CA ALA A 222 -16.81 -13.40 -7.43
C ALA A 222 -15.54 -12.66 -7.01
N ALA A 223 -15.46 -11.35 -7.25
CA ALA A 223 -14.32 -10.50 -6.89
C ALA A 223 -14.37 -10.00 -5.42
N ALA A 224 -15.55 -10.02 -4.77
CA ALA A 224 -15.77 -9.46 -3.44
C ALA A 224 -14.81 -9.98 -2.34
N PRO A 225 -14.41 -11.26 -2.25
CA PRO A 225 -13.44 -11.71 -1.25
C PRO A 225 -12.07 -11.04 -1.39
N PHE A 226 -11.63 -10.81 -2.63
CA PHE A 226 -10.37 -10.13 -2.93
C PHE A 226 -10.46 -8.63 -2.62
N MET A 227 -11.61 -8.02 -2.93
CA MET A 227 -11.90 -6.64 -2.54
C MET A 227 -11.79 -6.46 -1.03
N LEU A 228 -12.45 -7.31 -0.24
CA LEU A 228 -12.41 -7.24 1.22
C LEU A 228 -10.98 -7.30 1.73
N ALA A 229 -10.16 -8.24 1.24
CA ALA A 229 -8.79 -8.39 1.69
C ALA A 229 -7.93 -7.14 1.39
N SER A 230 -8.03 -6.57 0.18
CA SER A 230 -7.26 -5.38 -0.21
C SER A 230 -7.75 -4.13 0.50
N THR A 231 -9.07 -3.97 0.66
CA THR A 231 -9.68 -2.81 1.31
C THR A 231 -9.39 -2.77 2.81
N VAL A 232 -9.54 -3.91 3.51
CA VAL A 232 -9.23 -3.98 4.94
C VAL A 232 -7.78 -3.54 5.19
N GLY A 233 -6.83 -3.97 4.34
CA GLY A 233 -5.45 -3.53 4.42
C GLY A 233 -5.28 -2.02 4.18
N ALA A 234 -5.93 -1.45 3.15
CA ALA A 234 -5.85 -0.04 2.84
C ALA A 234 -6.46 0.85 3.95
N VAL A 235 -7.64 0.47 4.45
CA VAL A 235 -8.29 1.15 5.58
C VAL A 235 -7.41 1.07 6.82
N TYR A 236 -6.91 -0.11 7.15
CA TYR A 236 -6.04 -0.34 8.30
C TYR A 236 -4.81 0.58 8.33
N THR A 237 -4.22 0.86 7.16
CA THR A 237 -3.00 1.67 7.08
C THR A 237 -3.24 3.18 7.05
N ARG A 238 -4.48 3.66 6.89
CA ARG A 238 -4.74 5.10 6.65
C ARG A 238 -5.94 5.67 7.42
N VAL A 239 -6.77 4.85 8.05
CA VAL A 239 -7.97 5.30 8.75
C VAL A 239 -7.64 6.17 9.96
N ASP A 240 -6.52 5.93 10.62
CA ASP A 240 -6.02 6.70 11.74
C ASP A 240 -5.78 8.18 11.38
N ASN A 241 -5.15 8.45 10.23
CA ASN A 241 -4.94 9.82 9.75
C ASN A 241 -6.27 10.56 9.51
N TYR A 242 -7.25 9.87 8.92
CA TYR A 242 -8.59 10.40 8.73
C TYR A 242 -9.30 10.68 10.07
N LEU A 243 -9.21 9.75 11.02
CA LEU A 243 -9.84 9.90 12.34
C LEU A 243 -9.18 11.00 13.18
N VAL A 244 -7.86 11.20 13.04
CA VAL A 244 -7.19 12.33 13.70
C VAL A 244 -7.72 13.65 13.15
N ALA A 245 -7.90 13.79 11.84
CA ALA A 245 -8.49 14.98 11.25
C ALA A 245 -9.93 15.22 11.75
N LEU A 246 -10.75 14.18 11.68
CA LEU A 246 -12.16 14.23 12.06
C LEU A 246 -12.36 14.62 13.53
N LEU A 247 -11.51 14.11 14.44
CA LEU A 247 -11.68 14.28 15.88
C LEU A 247 -10.87 15.43 16.48
N ARG A 248 -9.79 15.86 15.80
CA ARG A 248 -8.85 16.86 16.34
C ARG A 248 -8.42 17.93 15.31
N GLY A 249 -8.99 17.90 14.11
CA GLY A 249 -8.79 18.87 13.05
C GLY A 249 -7.56 18.63 12.17
N SER A 250 -7.49 19.39 11.09
CA SER A 250 -6.48 19.23 10.02
C SER A 250 -5.05 19.44 10.52
N ALA A 251 -4.79 20.41 11.40
CA ALA A 251 -3.45 20.63 11.95
C ALA A 251 -2.90 19.40 12.69
N ALA A 252 -3.73 18.72 13.51
CA ALA A 252 -3.35 17.50 14.21
C ALA A 252 -3.07 16.35 13.22
N ALA A 253 -3.87 16.25 12.15
CA ALA A 253 -3.63 15.27 11.07
C ALA A 253 -2.35 15.56 10.30
N GLY A 254 -1.96 16.81 10.13
CA GLY A 254 -0.68 17.22 9.55
C GLY A 254 0.51 16.75 10.39
N ILE A 255 0.46 16.97 11.70
CA ILE A 255 1.48 16.50 12.65
C ILE A 255 1.59 14.97 12.59
N TYR A 256 0.46 14.26 12.65
CA TYR A 256 0.42 12.81 12.58
C TYR A 256 0.91 12.29 11.22
N GLY A 257 0.47 12.90 10.12
CA GLY A 257 0.86 12.52 8.76
C GLY A 257 2.36 12.67 8.49
N ALA A 258 3.01 13.73 9.03
CA ALA A 258 4.45 13.87 8.97
C ALA A 258 5.16 12.76 9.76
N SER A 259 4.69 12.45 10.98
CA SER A 259 5.22 11.39 11.83
C SER A 259 5.11 10.02 11.18
N TYR A 260 4.00 9.76 10.50
CA TYR A 260 3.72 8.49 9.84
C TYR A 260 4.70 8.16 8.70
N ARG A 261 5.36 9.18 8.11
CA ARG A 261 6.39 8.96 7.08
C ARG A 261 7.59 8.19 7.60
N PHE A 262 7.97 8.38 8.85
CA PHE A 262 9.04 7.60 9.48
C PHE A 262 8.65 6.12 9.60
N GLN A 263 7.40 5.83 9.92
CA GLN A 263 6.87 4.46 9.94
C GLN A 263 6.87 3.84 8.55
N ASP A 264 6.36 4.54 7.53
CA ASP A 264 6.39 4.08 6.14
C ASP A 264 7.84 3.73 5.71
N MET A 265 8.81 4.58 6.01
CA MET A 265 10.22 4.36 5.69
C MET A 265 10.82 3.16 6.43
N ASN A 266 10.52 3.02 7.73
CA ASN A 266 11.06 1.92 8.53
C ASN A 266 10.53 0.55 8.10
N LEU A 267 9.30 0.47 7.60
CA LEU A 267 8.69 -0.78 7.15
C LEU A 267 9.02 -1.19 5.71
N LEU A 268 9.81 -0.40 4.96
CA LEU A 268 10.19 -0.74 3.58
C LEU A 268 10.97 -2.06 3.49
N LEU A 269 12.03 -2.20 4.28
CA LEU A 269 12.86 -3.41 4.29
C LEU A 269 12.11 -4.65 4.82
N PRO A 270 11.39 -4.58 5.96
CA PRO A 270 10.50 -5.65 6.40
C PRO A 270 9.49 -6.09 5.33
N SER A 271 8.91 -5.15 4.58
CA SER A 271 7.96 -5.45 3.51
C SER A 271 8.60 -6.23 2.35
N ALA A 272 9.81 -5.87 1.96
CA ALA A 272 10.55 -6.60 0.93
C ALA A 272 10.90 -8.03 1.40
N LEU A 273 11.34 -8.17 2.66
CA LEU A 273 11.65 -9.48 3.24
C LEU A 273 10.41 -10.37 3.35
N GLY A 274 9.26 -9.81 3.72
CA GLY A 274 7.99 -10.54 3.75
C GLY A 274 7.55 -11.08 2.38
N GLN A 275 7.78 -10.32 1.30
CA GLN A 275 7.50 -10.78 -0.07
C GLN A 275 8.44 -11.92 -0.50
N LEU A 276 9.73 -11.84 -0.16
CA LEU A 276 10.68 -12.93 -0.42
C LEU A 276 10.32 -14.20 0.34
N ALA A 277 9.93 -14.08 1.61
CA ALA A 277 9.49 -15.20 2.43
C ALA A 277 8.24 -15.90 1.85
N LEU A 278 7.30 -15.14 1.32
CA LEU A 278 6.11 -15.70 0.66
C LEU A 278 6.50 -16.53 -0.55
N SER A 279 7.44 -16.04 -1.39
CA SER A 279 7.91 -16.77 -2.57
C SER A 279 8.69 -18.05 -2.21
N GLU A 280 9.49 -18.02 -1.15
CA GLU A 280 10.20 -19.18 -0.62
C GLU A 280 9.22 -20.23 -0.08
N ALA A 281 8.21 -19.79 0.66
CA ALA A 281 7.23 -20.66 1.29
C ALA A 281 6.23 -21.30 0.30
N ALA A 282 6.07 -20.74 -0.89
CA ALA A 282 5.18 -21.31 -1.92
C ALA A 282 5.57 -22.74 -2.32
N GLY A 283 6.87 -23.08 -2.23
CA GLY A 283 7.39 -24.43 -2.50
C GLY A 283 7.57 -25.31 -1.25
N GLN A 284 7.27 -24.81 -0.05
CA GLN A 284 7.47 -25.54 1.20
C GLN A 284 6.23 -26.31 1.64
N GLU A 285 6.46 -27.44 2.33
CA GLU A 285 5.40 -28.12 3.06
C GLU A 285 4.80 -27.22 4.13
N PRO A 286 3.46 -27.28 4.32
CA PRO A 286 2.78 -26.46 5.33
C PRO A 286 3.36 -26.60 6.74
N ALA A 287 3.89 -27.79 7.09
CA ALA A 287 4.49 -28.06 8.38
C ALA A 287 5.78 -27.27 8.66
N THR A 288 6.51 -26.85 7.62
CA THR A 288 7.76 -26.08 7.73
C THR A 288 7.54 -24.58 7.72
N ARG A 289 6.36 -24.11 7.29
CA ARG A 289 6.04 -22.68 7.17
C ARG A 289 6.11 -21.92 8.49
N LEU A 290 5.82 -22.58 9.61
CA LEU A 290 5.92 -21.96 10.94
C LEU A 290 7.38 -21.60 11.29
N SER A 291 8.34 -22.49 11.01
CA SER A 291 9.77 -22.22 11.27
C SER A 291 10.29 -21.11 10.39
N THR A 292 9.92 -21.10 9.11
CA THR A 292 10.22 -20.01 8.19
C THR A 292 9.59 -18.70 8.68
N GLY A 293 8.33 -18.72 9.10
CA GLY A 293 7.63 -17.56 9.66
C GLY A 293 8.32 -16.96 10.89
N LYS A 294 8.74 -17.81 11.85
CA LYS A 294 9.50 -17.36 13.03
C LYS A 294 10.82 -16.70 12.65
N ARG A 295 11.58 -17.31 11.76
CA ARG A 295 12.88 -16.79 11.30
C ARG A 295 12.70 -15.44 10.60
N VAL A 296 11.78 -15.35 9.65
CA VAL A 296 11.54 -14.13 8.87
C VAL A 296 10.96 -13.01 9.74
N ALA A 297 10.05 -13.34 10.67
CA ALA A 297 9.53 -12.36 11.63
C ALA A 297 10.65 -11.78 12.51
N ALA A 298 11.51 -12.63 13.06
CA ALA A 298 12.65 -12.19 13.86
C ALA A 298 13.62 -11.31 13.04
N GLN A 299 13.94 -11.70 11.80
CA GLN A 299 14.77 -10.91 10.90
C GLN A 299 14.13 -9.57 10.55
N SER A 300 12.82 -9.53 10.30
CA SER A 300 12.07 -8.31 10.01
C SER A 300 12.07 -7.34 11.19
N VAL A 301 11.89 -7.86 12.41
CA VAL A 301 11.96 -7.06 13.64
C VAL A 301 13.37 -6.50 13.84
N LEU A 302 14.41 -7.31 13.66
CA LEU A 302 15.81 -6.83 13.75
C LEU A 302 16.13 -5.75 12.71
N LEU A 303 15.65 -5.91 11.47
CA LEU A 303 15.81 -4.90 10.42
C LEU A 303 15.08 -3.59 10.74
N ALA A 304 13.91 -3.67 11.40
CA ALA A 304 13.15 -2.50 11.81
C ALA A 304 13.75 -1.82 13.07
N LEU A 305 14.41 -2.58 13.95
CA LEU A 305 14.90 -2.08 15.24
C LEU A 305 15.96 -0.98 15.10
N GLY A 306 16.93 -1.17 14.22
CA GLY A 306 18.01 -0.19 14.00
C GLY A 306 17.49 1.18 13.58
N PRO A 307 16.75 1.28 12.46
CA PRO A 307 16.14 2.56 12.06
C PRO A 307 15.14 3.09 13.09
N ALA A 308 14.37 2.22 13.78
CA ALA A 308 13.45 2.66 14.83
C ALA A 308 14.17 3.37 15.97
N LEU A 309 15.32 2.86 16.42
CA LEU A 309 16.15 3.51 17.43
C LEU A 309 16.69 4.86 16.94
N VAL A 310 17.24 4.88 15.72
CA VAL A 310 17.76 6.14 15.12
C VAL A 310 16.66 7.19 15.00
N PHE A 311 15.50 6.84 14.43
CA PHE A 311 14.37 7.74 14.29
C PHE A 311 13.79 8.19 15.64
N SER A 312 13.82 7.34 16.67
CA SER A 312 13.37 7.71 18.02
C SER A 312 14.32 8.69 18.71
N ILE A 313 15.63 8.41 18.66
CA ILE A 313 16.66 9.27 19.30
C ILE A 313 16.71 10.63 18.61
N PHE A 314 16.64 10.66 17.30
CA PHE A 314 16.74 11.89 16.51
C PHE A 314 15.37 12.41 16.03
N ALA A 315 14.25 12.00 16.66
CA ALA A 315 12.90 12.36 16.22
C ALA A 315 12.72 13.88 16.06
N GLN A 316 13.04 14.66 17.10
CA GLN A 316 12.87 16.11 17.07
C GLN A 316 13.79 16.80 16.05
N PRO A 317 15.13 16.57 16.00
CA PRO A 317 15.97 17.20 14.98
C PRO A 317 15.62 16.77 13.57
N LEU A 318 15.24 15.51 13.33
CA LEU A 318 14.81 15.05 12.00
C LEU A 318 13.50 15.71 11.56
N LEU A 319 12.50 15.80 12.44
CA LEU A 319 11.26 16.51 12.16
C LEU A 319 11.52 17.98 11.81
N THR A 320 12.31 18.67 12.61
CA THR A 320 12.69 20.07 12.38
C THR A 320 13.45 20.22 11.06
N PHE A 321 14.41 19.34 10.81
CA PHE A 321 15.22 19.37 9.58
C PHE A 321 14.40 19.03 8.34
N LEU A 322 13.54 18.01 8.36
CA LEU A 322 12.78 17.56 7.19
C LEU A 322 11.53 18.41 6.95
N PHE A 323 10.76 18.70 7.99
CA PHE A 323 9.41 19.29 7.87
C PHE A 323 9.35 20.75 8.34
N GLY A 324 10.28 21.18 9.20
CA GLY A 324 10.32 22.51 9.78
C GLY A 324 10.01 22.54 11.28
N ALA A 325 10.30 23.67 11.93
CA ALA A 325 10.21 23.81 13.39
C ALA A 325 8.81 23.53 13.97
N ALA A 326 7.74 23.85 13.23
CA ALA A 326 6.37 23.61 13.65
C ALA A 326 6.07 22.11 13.91
N TYR A 327 6.83 21.20 13.30
CA TYR A 327 6.66 19.75 13.45
C TYR A 327 7.47 19.14 14.60
N ALA A 328 8.32 19.92 15.29
CA ALA A 328 9.11 19.42 16.42
C ALA A 328 8.25 18.78 17.54
N VAL A 329 7.03 19.30 17.73
CA VAL A 329 6.03 18.79 18.67
C VAL A 329 5.58 17.34 18.36
N ALA A 330 5.81 16.84 17.15
CA ALA A 330 5.47 15.49 16.73
C ALA A 330 6.46 14.42 17.21
N ALA A 331 7.58 14.78 17.85
CA ALA A 331 8.60 13.83 18.29
C ALA A 331 8.05 12.66 19.15
N PRO A 332 7.17 12.87 20.15
CA PRO A 332 6.57 11.76 20.90
C PRO A 332 5.75 10.83 20.03
N VAL A 333 5.06 11.36 19.00
CA VAL A 333 4.27 10.57 18.05
C VAL A 333 5.19 9.67 17.22
N VAL A 334 6.32 10.20 16.72
CA VAL A 334 7.33 9.41 15.99
C VAL A 334 7.85 8.27 16.88
N ILE A 335 8.22 8.55 18.13
CA ILE A 335 8.75 7.53 19.05
C ILE A 335 7.75 6.38 19.21
N VAL A 336 6.48 6.68 19.46
CA VAL A 336 5.45 5.63 19.64
C VAL A 336 5.17 4.89 18.32
N LEU A 337 5.18 5.58 17.18
CA LEU A 337 5.08 4.93 15.87
C LEU A 337 6.27 4.01 15.60
N MET A 338 7.49 4.37 16.04
CA MET A 338 8.65 3.48 15.91
C MET A 338 8.50 2.22 16.77
N ILE A 339 7.93 2.33 17.97
CA ILE A 339 7.56 1.14 18.76
C ILE A 339 6.58 0.25 17.98
N SER A 340 5.58 0.84 17.32
CA SER A 340 4.59 0.08 16.53
C SER A 340 5.19 -0.63 15.33
N THR A 341 6.32 -0.13 14.78
CA THR A 341 6.97 -0.79 13.63
C THR A 341 7.53 -2.17 13.97
N LEU A 342 7.85 -2.46 15.23
CA LEU A 342 8.40 -3.76 15.62
C LEU A 342 7.36 -4.89 15.48
N PRO A 343 6.18 -4.82 16.13
CA PRO A 343 5.12 -5.79 15.85
C PRO A 343 4.60 -5.68 14.41
N GLY A 344 4.60 -4.50 13.80
CA GLY A 344 4.22 -4.31 12.39
C GLY A 344 5.13 -5.08 11.43
N ALA A 345 6.44 -5.05 11.63
CA ALA A 345 7.41 -5.82 10.85
C ALA A 345 7.19 -7.34 10.97
N ALA A 346 6.90 -7.81 12.20
CA ALA A 346 6.54 -9.22 12.42
C ALA A 346 5.23 -9.58 11.70
N ALA A 347 4.19 -8.73 11.80
CA ALA A 347 2.92 -8.95 11.13
C ALA A 347 3.08 -9.02 9.59
N ILE A 348 3.83 -8.10 8.99
CA ILE A 348 4.13 -8.09 7.54
C ILE A 348 4.83 -9.38 7.12
N ALA A 349 5.81 -9.85 7.89
CA ALA A 349 6.52 -11.09 7.60
C ALA A 349 5.61 -12.33 7.66
N LEU A 350 4.67 -12.36 8.59
CA LEU A 350 3.74 -13.48 8.80
C LEU A 350 2.52 -13.44 7.88
N GLN A 351 2.16 -12.25 7.35
CA GLN A 351 0.96 -12.00 6.58
C GLN A 351 0.78 -12.95 5.40
N GLY A 352 1.78 -13.02 4.52
CA GLY A 352 1.73 -13.84 3.32
C GLY A 352 1.64 -15.34 3.65
N LEU A 353 2.45 -15.80 4.61
CA LEU A 353 2.48 -17.19 5.06
C LEU A 353 1.14 -17.62 5.67
N THR A 354 0.54 -16.76 6.51
CA THR A 354 -0.76 -17.02 7.12
C THR A 354 -1.85 -17.06 6.06
N GLY A 355 -1.84 -16.11 5.11
CA GLY A 355 -2.83 -16.04 4.03
C GLY A 355 -2.87 -17.30 3.14
N VAL A 356 -1.69 -17.86 2.83
CA VAL A 356 -1.59 -19.10 2.03
C VAL A 356 -1.91 -20.36 2.86
N THR A 357 -1.59 -20.34 4.18
CA THR A 357 -1.72 -21.52 5.03
C THR A 357 -3.14 -21.66 5.62
N ASP A 358 -3.73 -20.55 6.06
CA ASP A 358 -5.09 -20.50 6.62
C ASP A 358 -5.79 -19.18 6.25
N PRO A 359 -6.39 -19.08 5.06
CA PRO A 359 -7.03 -17.86 4.58
C PRO A 359 -8.18 -17.36 5.49
N ARG A 360 -8.88 -18.29 6.17
CA ARG A 360 -10.00 -17.91 7.05
C ARG A 360 -9.51 -17.21 8.31
N ARG A 361 -8.51 -17.79 9.00
CA ARG A 361 -7.90 -17.17 10.18
C ARG A 361 -7.15 -15.90 9.83
N PHE A 362 -6.49 -15.85 8.67
CA PHE A 362 -5.89 -14.63 8.13
C PHE A 362 -6.91 -13.50 8.01
N ALA A 363 -8.05 -13.76 7.34
CA ALA A 363 -9.10 -12.74 7.17
C ALA A 363 -9.70 -12.30 8.52
N ALA A 364 -9.97 -13.24 9.42
CA ALA A 364 -10.49 -12.95 10.75
C ALA A 364 -9.50 -12.11 11.60
N ALA A 365 -8.21 -12.44 11.57
CA ALA A 365 -7.17 -11.69 12.28
C ALA A 365 -7.04 -10.26 11.74
N THR A 366 -7.04 -10.10 10.41
CA THR A 366 -6.93 -8.79 9.76
C THR A 366 -8.16 -7.92 10.07
N ALA A 367 -9.37 -8.48 9.95
CA ALA A 367 -10.61 -7.77 10.29
C ALA A 367 -10.69 -7.42 11.78
N GLY A 368 -10.34 -8.34 12.66
CA GLY A 368 -10.29 -8.11 14.11
C GLY A 368 -9.29 -7.01 14.48
N SER A 369 -8.11 -7.00 13.84
CA SER A 369 -7.13 -5.93 14.06
C SER A 369 -7.62 -4.57 13.56
N LEU A 370 -8.33 -4.50 12.43
CA LEU A 370 -8.93 -3.26 11.95
C LEU A 370 -9.99 -2.74 12.94
N VAL A 371 -10.88 -3.61 13.41
CA VAL A 371 -11.90 -3.21 14.40
C VAL A 371 -11.23 -2.71 15.68
N LEU A 372 -10.23 -3.43 16.19
CA LEU A 372 -9.45 -3.03 17.36
C LEU A 372 -8.75 -1.68 17.14
N ASN A 373 -8.16 -1.46 15.96
CA ASN A 373 -7.52 -0.21 15.59
C ASN A 373 -8.52 0.95 15.60
N VAL A 374 -9.67 0.79 14.94
CA VAL A 374 -10.71 1.84 14.90
C VAL A 374 -11.24 2.15 16.30
N VAL A 375 -11.56 1.13 17.10
CA VAL A 375 -12.05 1.31 18.48
C VAL A 375 -11.00 2.00 19.35
N ALA A 376 -9.75 1.56 19.29
CA ALA A 376 -8.66 2.19 20.01
C ALA A 376 -8.44 3.66 19.59
N ASN A 377 -8.52 3.95 18.29
CA ASN A 377 -8.45 5.32 17.78
C ASN A 377 -9.59 6.20 18.31
N LEU A 378 -10.83 5.72 18.29
CA LEU A 378 -11.98 6.47 18.79
C LEU A 378 -11.88 6.77 20.29
N ILE A 379 -11.22 5.91 21.07
CA ILE A 379 -11.02 6.09 22.52
C ILE A 379 -9.80 6.99 22.79
N LEU A 380 -8.68 6.78 22.08
CA LEU A 380 -7.41 7.40 22.42
C LEU A 380 -7.14 8.74 21.69
N ILE A 381 -7.71 8.96 20.51
CA ILE A 381 -7.53 10.24 19.79
C ILE A 381 -8.15 11.43 20.55
N PRO A 382 -9.38 11.36 21.10
CA PRO A 382 -9.95 12.51 21.78
C PRO A 382 -9.08 13.09 22.91
N PRO A 383 -8.49 12.31 23.83
CA PRO A 383 -7.59 12.86 24.85
C PRO A 383 -6.16 13.14 24.37
N PHE A 384 -5.61 12.36 23.43
CA PHE A 384 -4.18 12.36 23.11
C PHE A 384 -3.84 12.76 21.67
N ALA A 385 -4.83 13.10 20.85
CA ALA A 385 -4.66 13.48 19.44
C ALA A 385 -3.81 12.44 18.66
N GLY A 386 -2.81 12.89 17.89
CA GLY A 386 -1.93 12.02 17.12
C GLY A 386 -1.15 10.98 17.95
N LEU A 387 -0.85 11.28 19.21
CA LEU A 387 -0.21 10.32 20.11
C LEU A 387 -1.15 9.15 20.45
N GLY A 388 -2.45 9.44 20.61
CA GLY A 388 -3.48 8.42 20.77
C GLY A 388 -3.58 7.48 19.58
N ALA A 389 -3.53 8.03 18.36
CA ALA A 389 -3.50 7.23 17.13
C ALA A 389 -2.25 6.34 17.04
N ALA A 390 -1.09 6.87 17.45
CA ALA A 390 0.14 6.09 17.49
C ALA A 390 0.05 4.90 18.46
N TRP A 391 -0.53 5.08 19.65
CA TRP A 391 -0.77 3.98 20.60
C TRP A 391 -1.83 2.99 20.08
N ALA A 392 -2.90 3.44 19.44
CA ALA A 392 -3.85 2.56 18.79
C ALA A 392 -3.17 1.68 17.72
N ASN A 393 -2.19 2.23 17.02
CA ASN A 393 -1.37 1.50 16.06
C ASN A 393 -0.50 0.43 16.75
N VAL A 394 0.17 0.73 17.89
CA VAL A 394 0.91 -0.26 18.68
C VAL A 394 0.02 -1.43 19.10
N ILE A 395 -1.15 -1.13 19.66
CA ILE A 395 -2.11 -2.14 20.14
C ILE A 395 -2.55 -3.06 19.00
N SER A 396 -2.97 -2.47 17.89
CA SER A 396 -3.51 -3.22 16.76
C SER A 396 -2.45 -4.02 16.00
N GLN A 397 -1.24 -3.48 15.83
CA GLN A 397 -0.13 -4.21 15.20
C GLN A 397 0.35 -5.37 16.06
N THR A 398 0.39 -5.19 17.39
CA THR A 398 0.73 -6.27 18.32
C THR A 398 -0.30 -7.39 18.27
N PHE A 399 -1.59 -7.05 18.30
CA PHE A 399 -2.66 -8.02 18.11
C PHE A 399 -2.53 -8.76 16.78
N LEU A 400 -2.29 -8.04 15.68
CA LEU A 400 -2.19 -8.61 14.34
C LEU A 400 -1.04 -9.60 14.23
N ALA A 401 0.15 -9.24 14.73
CA ALA A 401 1.33 -10.12 14.74
C ALA A 401 1.07 -11.38 15.56
N ALA A 402 0.48 -11.24 16.77
CA ALA A 402 0.14 -12.36 17.63
C ALA A 402 -0.91 -13.29 16.99
N ALA A 403 -1.95 -12.72 16.37
CA ALA A 403 -3.01 -13.46 15.71
C ALA A 403 -2.51 -14.24 14.48
N TYR A 404 -1.64 -13.63 13.64
CA TYR A 404 -1.02 -14.33 12.52
C TYR A 404 -0.09 -15.46 12.98
N TYR A 405 0.72 -15.20 14.00
CA TYR A 405 1.57 -16.23 14.60
C TYR A 405 0.74 -17.40 15.14
N TRP A 406 -0.32 -17.12 15.90
CA TRP A 406 -1.22 -18.12 16.46
C TRP A 406 -1.91 -18.94 15.35
N ALA A 407 -2.39 -18.30 14.28
CA ALA A 407 -3.01 -18.97 13.17
C ALA A 407 -2.06 -19.97 12.48
N LEU A 408 -0.81 -19.56 12.24
CA LEU A 408 0.23 -20.44 11.67
C LEU A 408 0.57 -21.60 12.62
N TRP A 409 0.75 -21.30 13.90
CA TRP A 409 1.09 -22.30 14.90
C TRP A 409 0.00 -23.38 15.00
N ARG A 410 -1.24 -22.98 15.13
CA ARG A 410 -2.38 -23.88 15.23
C ARG A 410 -2.54 -24.74 13.99
N LYS A 411 -2.48 -24.15 12.80
CA LYS A 411 -2.63 -24.90 11.55
C LYS A 411 -1.52 -25.91 11.33
N THR A 412 -0.29 -25.56 11.69
CA THR A 412 0.85 -26.49 11.61
C THR A 412 0.69 -27.66 12.60
N GLY A 413 0.13 -27.42 13.78
CA GLY A 413 -0.20 -28.47 14.76
C GLY A 413 -1.28 -29.43 14.24
N GLU A 414 -2.37 -28.90 13.67
CA GLU A 414 -3.44 -29.69 13.05
C GLU A 414 -2.91 -30.62 11.94
N LEU A 415 -2.01 -30.08 11.07
CA LEU A 415 -1.42 -30.85 9.97
C LEU A 415 -0.46 -31.95 10.48
N ARG A 416 0.35 -31.68 11.50
CA ARG A 416 1.22 -32.70 12.09
C ARG A 416 0.43 -33.84 12.74
N ALA A 417 -0.64 -33.49 13.45
CA ALA A 417 -1.51 -34.50 14.07
C ALA A 417 -2.19 -35.40 13.00
N SER A 418 -2.58 -34.84 11.86
CA SER A 418 -3.19 -35.62 10.75
C SER A 418 -2.19 -36.51 9.99
N LEU A 419 -0.89 -36.23 10.05
CA LEU A 419 0.16 -37.06 9.44
C LEU A 419 0.64 -38.19 10.38
N SER A 420 0.37 -38.09 11.67
CA SER A 420 0.70 -39.10 12.68
C SER A 420 -0.44 -40.06 13.01
N ALA A 421 -1.66 -39.78 12.52
CA ALA A 421 -2.83 -40.64 12.57
C ALA A 421 -3.00 -41.41 11.26
#